data_a502e78663f41edc3409972e92a7d335
#
_entry.id   a502e78663f41edc3409972e92a7d335
#
_cell.length_a   1.000
_cell.length_b   1.000
_cell.length_c   1.000
_cell.angle_alpha   90.00
_cell.angle_beta   90.00
_cell.angle_gamma   90.00
#
_symmetry.space_group_name_H-M   'P 1'
#
loop_
_entity.id
_entity.type
_entity.pdbx_description
1 polymer ?
#
loop_
_entity_poly.entity_id
_entity_poly.type
_entity_poly.pdbx_seq_one_letter_code
_entity_poly.pdbx_strand_id
1 'polypeptide(L)'
;MTSRLVLVRHGESEGNVAATRAERTGAETLGIATRDADTPLSPTGEDQARALGAHLGDLPAAERPDAVWCSPYVRARRTAELVLDKAGLDLAPVVDERLRDRELGILDGLTSHGVARRFPDEDARRERLGKMYYRPPGGESWSDVALRLRSLLGDLAAAELPGRTVLVVCHDAVIWLLRYVCEGLTEDQLMSRVAEQSVRNASLTVLAAEDGGPWRVERFDDVGHLAAQDEPVTEHPGQGDE
;
A
#
# COMPACT_ATOMS: atom_id res chain seq x y z
N MET A 1 15.79 21.84 4.73
CA MET A 1 15.31 20.79 5.68
C MET A 1 14.76 19.65 4.86
N THR A 2 15.10 18.41 5.23
CA THR A 2 14.63 17.21 4.49
C THR A 2 13.23 16.84 4.94
N SER A 3 12.28 16.78 4.00
CA SER A 3 10.94 16.21 4.23
C SER A 3 10.95 14.74 3.86
N ARG A 4 10.29 13.89 4.67
CA ARG A 4 10.23 12.44 4.42
C ARG A 4 8.80 11.93 4.42
N LEU A 5 8.50 11.05 3.47
CA LEU A 5 7.31 10.20 3.49
C LEU A 5 7.78 8.76 3.74
N VAL A 6 7.35 8.20 4.86
CA VAL A 6 7.59 6.80 5.22
C VAL A 6 6.32 6.03 4.89
N LEU A 7 6.33 5.38 3.73
CA LEU A 7 5.19 4.62 3.22
C LEU A 7 5.26 3.19 3.73
N VAL A 8 4.15 2.70 4.26
CA VAL A 8 4.01 1.35 4.81
C VAL A 8 2.85 0.65 4.13
N ARG A 9 3.10 -0.51 3.51
CA ARG A 9 2.02 -1.43 3.19
C ARG A 9 1.50 -2.05 4.49
N HIS A 10 0.18 -2.14 4.65
CA HIS A 10 -0.42 -2.82 5.80
C HIS A 10 0.18 -4.22 6.02
N GLY A 11 0.16 -4.73 7.24
CA GLY A 11 0.54 -6.11 7.57
C GLY A 11 -0.32 -7.12 6.81
N GLU A 12 0.09 -8.38 6.75
CA GLU A 12 -0.68 -9.43 6.08
C GLU A 12 -2.14 -9.42 6.53
N SER A 13 -3.08 -9.48 5.59
CA SER A 13 -4.51 -9.54 5.86
C SER A 13 -5.09 -10.94 5.61
N GLU A 14 -6.25 -11.22 6.18
CA GLU A 14 -7.00 -12.43 5.83
C GLU A 14 -7.31 -12.49 4.32
N GLY A 15 -7.46 -11.34 3.67
CA GLY A 15 -7.60 -11.22 2.23
C GLY A 15 -6.35 -11.69 1.47
N ASN A 16 -5.16 -11.30 1.92
CA ASN A 16 -3.91 -11.78 1.34
C ASN A 16 -3.76 -13.29 1.44
N VAL A 17 -4.04 -13.85 2.63
CA VAL A 17 -4.01 -15.31 2.85
C VAL A 17 -5.00 -16.03 1.95
N ALA A 18 -6.23 -15.51 1.84
CA ALA A 18 -7.26 -16.08 0.99
C ALA A 18 -6.91 -15.99 -0.50
N ALA A 19 -6.34 -14.88 -0.97
CA ALA A 19 -5.88 -14.72 -2.35
C ALA A 19 -4.82 -15.76 -2.72
N THR A 20 -3.76 -15.86 -1.91
CA THR A 20 -2.70 -16.86 -2.12
C THR A 20 -3.25 -18.30 -2.14
N ARG A 21 -4.21 -18.60 -1.25
CA ARG A 21 -4.85 -19.91 -1.25
C ARG A 21 -5.69 -20.15 -2.52
N ALA A 22 -6.46 -19.15 -2.95
CA ALA A 22 -7.32 -19.24 -4.11
C ALA A 22 -6.50 -19.42 -5.40
N GLU A 23 -5.42 -18.68 -5.59
CA GLU A 23 -4.49 -18.84 -6.72
C GLU A 23 -3.89 -20.24 -6.75
N ARG A 24 -3.37 -20.73 -5.61
CA ARG A 24 -2.76 -22.07 -5.53
C ARG A 24 -3.75 -23.20 -5.84
N THR A 25 -5.04 -23.01 -5.56
CA THR A 25 -6.09 -24.01 -5.81
C THR A 25 -6.81 -23.82 -7.13
N GLY A 26 -6.52 -22.75 -7.88
CA GLY A 26 -7.24 -22.38 -9.11
C GLY A 26 -8.70 -22.00 -8.85
N ALA A 27 -9.02 -21.48 -7.65
CA ALA A 27 -10.37 -21.06 -7.32
C ALA A 27 -10.73 -19.77 -8.08
N GLU A 28 -12.01 -19.60 -8.43
CA GLU A 28 -12.49 -18.40 -9.13
C GLU A 28 -12.71 -17.21 -8.18
N THR A 29 -12.86 -17.47 -6.87
CA THR A 29 -13.14 -16.44 -5.86
C THR A 29 -12.25 -16.62 -4.65
N LEU A 30 -12.01 -15.54 -3.92
CA LEU A 30 -11.26 -15.57 -2.66
C LEU A 30 -12.02 -16.29 -1.53
N GLY A 31 -13.35 -16.40 -1.63
CA GLY A 31 -14.18 -17.04 -0.61
C GLY A 31 -14.26 -16.25 0.70
N ILE A 32 -14.09 -14.92 0.65
CA ILE A 32 -14.21 -14.02 1.79
C ILE A 32 -15.63 -13.45 1.81
N ALA A 33 -16.23 -13.37 3.01
CA ALA A 33 -17.58 -12.84 3.18
C ALA A 33 -17.61 -11.32 3.44
N THR A 34 -16.50 -10.73 3.87
CA THR A 34 -16.36 -9.30 4.13
C THR A 34 -16.08 -8.53 2.84
N ARG A 35 -16.47 -7.26 2.78
CA ARG A 35 -15.98 -6.36 1.74
C ARG A 35 -14.46 -6.17 1.90
N ASP A 36 -13.77 -5.88 0.82
CA ASP A 36 -12.32 -5.67 0.88
C ASP A 36 -11.91 -4.62 1.93
N ALA A 37 -12.64 -3.51 2.02
CA ALA A 37 -12.38 -2.47 3.02
C ALA A 37 -12.48 -2.93 4.49
N ASP A 38 -13.29 -3.96 4.76
CA ASP A 38 -13.58 -4.47 6.11
C ASP A 38 -12.74 -5.73 6.45
N THR A 39 -11.88 -6.17 5.54
CA THR A 39 -11.02 -7.35 5.74
C THR A 39 -9.92 -7.07 6.76
N PRO A 40 -9.85 -7.85 7.87
CA PRO A 40 -8.91 -7.61 8.96
C PRO A 40 -7.48 -8.10 8.62
N LEU A 41 -6.53 -7.76 9.50
CA LEU A 41 -5.21 -8.39 9.51
C LEU A 41 -5.32 -9.86 9.89
N SER A 42 -4.38 -10.67 9.37
CA SER A 42 -4.09 -11.99 9.92
C SER A 42 -3.31 -11.86 11.25
N PRO A 43 -3.21 -12.93 12.05
CA PRO A 43 -2.31 -12.93 13.21
C PRO A 43 -0.86 -12.56 12.85
N THR A 44 -0.34 -13.11 11.74
CA THR A 44 0.97 -12.76 11.20
C THR A 44 1.07 -11.27 10.87
N GLY A 45 0.03 -10.68 10.27
CA GLY A 45 0.03 -9.25 9.95
C GLY A 45 0.02 -8.35 11.19
N GLU A 46 -0.61 -8.76 12.29
CA GLU A 46 -0.52 -8.05 13.57
C GLU A 46 0.90 -8.09 14.16
N ASP A 47 1.59 -9.24 14.08
CA ASP A 47 2.96 -9.38 14.58
C ASP A 47 3.93 -8.60 13.70
N GLN A 48 3.76 -8.60 12.38
CA GLN A 48 4.52 -7.75 11.46
C GLN A 48 4.35 -6.25 11.79
N ALA A 49 3.14 -5.81 12.12
CA ALA A 49 2.89 -4.42 12.51
C ALA A 49 3.57 -4.07 13.83
N ARG A 50 3.58 -4.98 14.82
CA ARG A 50 4.30 -4.79 16.09
C ARG A 50 5.81 -4.73 15.86
N ALA A 51 6.37 -5.59 15.01
CA ALA A 51 7.78 -5.58 14.65
C ALA A 51 8.21 -4.25 14.02
N LEU A 52 7.39 -3.73 13.10
CA LEU A 52 7.59 -2.40 12.54
C LEU A 52 7.54 -1.30 13.61
N GLY A 53 6.57 -1.37 14.52
CA GLY A 53 6.45 -0.41 15.63
C GLY A 53 7.69 -0.40 16.53
N ALA A 54 8.22 -1.57 16.89
CA ALA A 54 9.46 -1.67 17.66
C ALA A 54 10.63 -0.99 16.91
N HIS A 55 10.78 -1.27 15.61
CA HIS A 55 11.81 -0.63 14.78
C HIS A 55 11.69 0.90 14.78
N LEU A 56 10.49 1.45 14.60
CA LEU A 56 10.29 2.90 14.61
C LEU A 56 10.54 3.51 15.98
N GLY A 57 10.22 2.80 17.07
CA GLY A 57 10.50 3.21 18.43
C GLY A 57 12.00 3.28 18.75
N ASP A 58 12.82 2.44 18.10
CA ASP A 58 14.27 2.40 18.28
C ASP A 58 15.00 3.46 17.45
N LEU A 59 14.33 4.13 16.49
CA LEU A 59 14.93 5.20 15.70
C LEU A 59 15.30 6.40 16.56
N PRO A 60 16.36 7.15 16.20
CA PRO A 60 16.63 8.46 16.77
C PRO A 60 15.42 9.38 16.68
N ALA A 61 15.18 10.23 17.68
CA ALA A 61 14.01 11.10 17.73
C ALA A 61 13.83 11.96 16.47
N ALA A 62 14.92 12.38 15.83
CA ALA A 62 14.90 13.17 14.59
C ALA A 62 14.47 12.38 13.33
N GLU A 63 14.42 11.05 13.42
CA GLU A 63 14.03 10.17 12.32
C GLU A 63 12.63 9.57 12.51
N ARG A 64 12.05 9.73 13.71
CA ARG A 64 10.70 9.24 14.01
C ARG A 64 9.64 10.06 13.29
N PRO A 65 8.49 9.46 12.95
CA PRO A 65 7.37 10.19 12.39
C PRO A 65 6.85 11.30 13.31
N ASP A 66 6.53 12.45 12.73
CA ASP A 66 5.88 13.59 13.38
C ASP A 66 4.36 13.61 13.15
N ALA A 67 3.89 12.92 12.12
CA ALA A 67 2.50 12.82 11.74
C ALA A 67 2.20 11.47 11.09
N VAL A 68 0.95 11.04 11.18
CA VAL A 68 0.50 9.77 10.59
C VAL A 68 -0.75 9.97 9.76
N TRP A 69 -0.71 9.47 8.54
CA TRP A 69 -1.84 9.39 7.63
C TRP A 69 -2.14 7.93 7.32
N CYS A 70 -3.41 7.58 7.20
CA CYS A 70 -3.81 6.18 7.11
C CYS A 70 -4.99 6.00 6.17
N SER A 71 -4.96 4.89 5.41
CA SER A 71 -6.13 4.40 4.68
C SER A 71 -7.30 4.12 5.63
N PRO A 72 -8.57 4.35 5.20
CA PRO A 72 -9.75 4.01 6.00
C PRO A 72 -9.98 2.51 6.15
N TYR A 73 -9.28 1.67 5.40
CA TYR A 73 -9.45 0.21 5.42
C TYR A 73 -9.01 -0.39 6.75
N VAL A 74 -9.77 -1.36 7.25
CA VAL A 74 -9.58 -1.96 8.58
C VAL A 74 -8.14 -2.45 8.78
N ARG A 75 -7.57 -3.17 7.80
CA ARG A 75 -6.21 -3.68 7.84
C ARG A 75 -5.13 -2.60 7.98
N ALA A 76 -5.30 -1.47 7.29
CA ALA A 76 -4.36 -0.36 7.36
C ALA A 76 -4.48 0.41 8.68
N ARG A 77 -5.69 0.68 9.14
CA ARG A 77 -5.94 1.31 10.44
C ARG A 77 -5.38 0.48 11.59
N ARG A 78 -5.63 -0.84 11.56
CA ARG A 78 -5.12 -1.74 12.59
C ARG A 78 -3.59 -1.80 12.57
N THR A 79 -2.96 -1.79 11.38
CA THR A 79 -1.50 -1.68 11.26
C THR A 79 -1.00 -0.40 11.90
N ALA A 80 -1.60 0.76 11.58
CA ALA A 80 -1.20 2.05 12.17
C ALA A 80 -1.33 2.06 13.71
N GLU A 81 -2.44 1.55 14.26
CA GLU A 81 -2.66 1.44 15.70
C GLU A 81 -1.55 0.64 16.39
N LEU A 82 -1.27 -0.57 15.88
CA LEU A 82 -0.25 -1.46 16.46
C LEU A 82 1.17 -0.89 16.33
N VAL A 83 1.47 -0.24 15.21
CA VAL A 83 2.76 0.44 14.99
C VAL A 83 2.95 1.56 16.00
N LEU A 84 1.98 2.44 16.17
CA LEU A 84 2.07 3.60 17.07
C LEU A 84 2.14 3.18 18.54
N ASP A 85 1.30 2.24 18.95
CA ASP A 85 1.30 1.68 20.32
C ASP A 85 2.68 1.09 20.64
N LYS A 86 3.19 0.22 19.77
CA LYS A 86 4.47 -0.45 19.99
C LYS A 86 5.68 0.49 19.92
N ALA A 87 5.61 1.52 19.07
CA ALA A 87 6.65 2.55 18.96
C ALA A 87 6.64 3.55 20.13
N GLY A 88 5.59 3.57 20.96
CA GLY A 88 5.40 4.57 22.02
C GLY A 88 5.20 5.99 21.47
N LEU A 89 4.57 6.12 20.30
CA LEU A 89 4.30 7.39 19.64
C LEU A 89 2.86 7.84 19.93
N ASP A 90 2.71 8.94 20.63
CA ASP A 90 1.40 9.57 20.90
C ASP A 90 0.99 10.47 19.73
N LEU A 91 0.65 9.83 18.61
CA LEU A 91 0.20 10.48 17.37
C LEU A 91 -1.20 9.98 17.01
N ALA A 92 -2.09 10.89 16.63
CA ALA A 92 -3.42 10.56 16.14
C ALA A 92 -3.38 10.39 14.61
N PRO A 93 -3.70 9.21 14.05
CA PRO A 93 -3.73 9.02 12.60
C PRO A 93 -4.83 9.86 11.94
N VAL A 94 -4.46 10.62 10.91
CA VAL A 94 -5.43 11.24 10.00
C VAL A 94 -5.89 10.16 9.01
N VAL A 95 -7.15 9.77 9.11
CA VAL A 95 -7.76 8.81 8.18
C VAL A 95 -8.23 9.56 6.95
N ASP A 96 -7.71 9.18 5.77
CA ASP A 96 -8.01 9.84 4.50
C ASP A 96 -8.44 8.83 3.44
N GLU A 97 -9.62 9.05 2.85
CA GLU A 97 -10.20 8.17 1.83
C GLU A 97 -9.36 8.09 0.56
N ARG A 98 -8.50 9.06 0.31
CA ARG A 98 -7.58 9.07 -0.84
C ARG A 98 -6.45 8.05 -0.70
N LEU A 99 -6.24 7.48 0.51
CA LEU A 99 -5.27 6.40 0.77
C LEU A 99 -5.89 5.00 0.70
N ARG A 100 -7.22 4.86 0.42
CA ARG A 100 -7.84 3.55 0.23
C ARG A 100 -7.16 2.76 -0.87
N ASP A 101 -7.30 1.44 -0.86
CA ASP A 101 -6.80 0.62 -1.97
C ASP A 101 -7.52 0.94 -3.28
N ARG A 102 -7.06 0.40 -4.38
CA ARG A 102 -7.72 0.51 -5.67
C ARG A 102 -9.05 -0.26 -5.62
N GLU A 103 -10.13 0.40 -5.95
CA GLU A 103 -11.44 -0.24 -6.06
C GLU A 103 -11.51 -1.13 -7.30
N LEU A 104 -11.87 -2.39 -7.13
CA LEU A 104 -11.99 -3.36 -8.22
C LEU A 104 -13.43 -3.51 -8.75
N GLY A 105 -14.41 -2.86 -8.13
CA GLY A 105 -15.81 -2.85 -8.58
C GLY A 105 -16.37 -4.26 -8.72
N ILE A 106 -16.91 -4.59 -9.90
CA ILE A 106 -17.51 -5.93 -10.15
C ILE A 106 -16.50 -7.07 -10.10
N LEU A 107 -15.20 -6.78 -10.13
CA LEU A 107 -14.14 -7.80 -10.07
C LEU A 107 -13.65 -8.07 -8.64
N ASP A 108 -14.17 -7.34 -7.64
CA ASP A 108 -13.79 -7.53 -6.25
C ASP A 108 -14.07 -8.98 -5.78
N GLY A 109 -13.11 -9.53 -5.03
CA GLY A 109 -13.17 -10.90 -4.53
C GLY A 109 -12.99 -12.00 -5.58
N LEU A 110 -12.61 -11.67 -6.82
CA LEU A 110 -12.27 -12.63 -7.88
C LEU A 110 -10.76 -12.80 -8.01
N THR A 111 -10.34 -14.01 -8.37
CA THR A 111 -8.99 -14.28 -8.87
C THR A 111 -8.89 -13.91 -10.36
N SER A 112 -7.68 -13.82 -10.92
CA SER A 112 -7.49 -13.65 -12.37
C SER A 112 -8.21 -14.75 -13.17
N HIS A 113 -8.15 -16.00 -12.69
CA HIS A 113 -8.90 -17.11 -13.27
C HIS A 113 -10.44 -16.87 -13.21
N GLY A 114 -10.93 -16.34 -12.09
CA GLY A 114 -12.34 -16.00 -11.92
C GLY A 114 -12.80 -14.88 -12.83
N VAL A 115 -11.96 -13.86 -13.04
CA VAL A 115 -12.22 -12.77 -13.99
C VAL A 115 -12.31 -13.31 -15.41
N ALA A 116 -11.32 -14.06 -15.88
CA ALA A 116 -11.29 -14.63 -17.22
C ALA A 116 -12.52 -15.53 -17.49
N ARG A 117 -12.99 -16.26 -16.48
CA ARG A 117 -14.15 -17.15 -16.63
C ARG A 117 -15.51 -16.45 -16.57
N ARG A 118 -15.67 -15.48 -15.66
CA ARG A 118 -16.97 -14.82 -15.42
C ARG A 118 -17.17 -13.55 -16.21
N PHE A 119 -16.07 -12.87 -16.54
CA PHE A 119 -16.06 -11.58 -17.22
C PHE A 119 -15.02 -11.55 -18.36
N PRO A 120 -15.10 -12.46 -19.36
CA PRO A 120 -14.08 -12.56 -20.41
C PRO A 120 -13.96 -11.27 -21.24
N ASP A 121 -15.02 -10.48 -21.39
CA ASP A 121 -14.97 -9.19 -22.07
C ASP A 121 -14.17 -8.14 -21.27
N GLU A 122 -14.23 -8.18 -19.95
CA GLU A 122 -13.43 -7.29 -19.08
C GLU A 122 -11.97 -7.74 -19.04
N ASP A 123 -11.69 -9.02 -19.09
CA ASP A 123 -10.33 -9.57 -19.21
C ASP A 123 -9.67 -9.10 -20.51
N ALA A 124 -10.33 -9.31 -21.65
CA ALA A 124 -9.85 -8.82 -22.95
C ALA A 124 -9.71 -7.29 -23.01
N ARG A 125 -10.59 -6.56 -22.31
CA ARG A 125 -10.50 -5.11 -22.21
C ARG A 125 -9.31 -4.65 -21.39
N ARG A 126 -9.00 -5.35 -20.29
CA ARG A 126 -7.83 -5.12 -19.46
C ARG A 126 -6.53 -5.33 -20.24
N GLU A 127 -6.41 -6.43 -20.98
CA GLU A 127 -5.26 -6.68 -21.86
C GLU A 127 -5.05 -5.56 -22.88
N ARG A 128 -6.13 -5.10 -23.50
CA ARG A 128 -6.06 -4.05 -24.53
C ARG A 128 -5.68 -2.67 -23.97
N LEU A 129 -6.17 -2.29 -22.78
CA LEU A 129 -5.99 -0.95 -22.20
C LEU A 129 -4.74 -0.87 -21.32
N GLY A 130 -4.23 -2.00 -20.86
CA GLY A 130 -3.13 -2.07 -19.91
C GLY A 130 -3.52 -1.64 -18.49
N LYS A 131 -2.69 -2.02 -17.52
CA LYS A 131 -2.90 -1.82 -16.08
C LYS A 131 -3.14 -0.35 -15.71
N MET A 132 -2.45 0.58 -16.37
CA MET A 132 -2.54 2.01 -16.05
C MET A 132 -3.92 2.60 -16.33
N TYR A 133 -4.57 2.18 -17.43
CA TYR A 133 -5.80 2.81 -17.91
C TYR A 133 -7.05 1.93 -17.81
N TYR A 134 -6.89 0.63 -17.58
CA TYR A 134 -8.05 -0.23 -17.41
C TYR A 134 -8.79 0.12 -16.13
N ARG A 135 -10.08 0.43 -16.27
CA ARG A 135 -11.01 0.70 -15.17
C ARG A 135 -12.10 -0.36 -15.18
N PRO A 136 -12.16 -1.26 -14.18
CA PRO A 136 -13.27 -2.20 -14.06
C PRO A 136 -14.58 -1.44 -13.78
N PRO A 137 -15.72 -1.95 -14.24
CA PRO A 137 -17.01 -1.33 -13.94
C PRO A 137 -17.24 -1.16 -12.44
N GLY A 138 -17.50 0.08 -12.01
CA GLY A 138 -17.63 0.43 -10.58
C GLY A 138 -16.32 0.56 -9.80
N GLY A 139 -15.18 0.43 -10.49
CA GLY A 139 -13.86 0.52 -9.87
C GLY A 139 -13.00 1.67 -10.37
N GLU A 140 -11.70 1.62 -10.07
CA GLU A 140 -10.69 2.62 -10.41
C GLU A 140 -9.61 2.05 -11.35
N SER A 141 -9.13 2.86 -12.28
CA SER A 141 -7.84 2.62 -12.95
C SER A 141 -6.68 3.09 -12.08
N TRP A 142 -5.44 2.68 -12.40
CA TRP A 142 -4.26 3.21 -11.74
C TRP A 142 -4.12 4.74 -11.94
N SER A 143 -4.53 5.26 -13.10
CA SER A 143 -4.55 6.71 -13.34
C SER A 143 -5.55 7.45 -12.44
N ASP A 144 -6.70 6.85 -12.10
CA ASP A 144 -7.65 7.44 -11.14
C ASP A 144 -7.05 7.51 -9.75
N VAL A 145 -6.41 6.43 -9.30
CA VAL A 145 -5.70 6.41 -8.01
C VAL A 145 -4.59 7.46 -7.99
N ALA A 146 -3.78 7.58 -9.06
CA ALA A 146 -2.74 8.60 -9.15
C ALA A 146 -3.30 10.03 -9.05
N LEU A 147 -4.49 10.30 -9.61
CA LEU A 147 -5.15 11.62 -9.49
C LEU A 147 -5.51 11.96 -8.05
N ARG A 148 -6.12 11.01 -7.30
CA ARG A 148 -6.45 11.27 -5.90
C ARG A 148 -5.21 11.40 -5.00
N LEU A 149 -4.13 10.69 -5.33
CA LEU A 149 -2.86 10.83 -4.61
C LEU A 149 -2.15 12.16 -4.89
N ARG A 150 -2.25 12.73 -6.10
CA ARG A 150 -1.77 14.08 -6.36
C ARG A 150 -2.51 15.13 -5.51
N SER A 151 -3.83 14.98 -5.35
CA SER A 151 -4.62 15.83 -4.45
C SER A 151 -4.15 15.69 -3.00
N LEU A 152 -3.94 14.45 -2.51
CA LEU A 152 -3.41 14.20 -1.17
C LEU A 152 -2.06 14.89 -0.95
N LEU A 153 -1.12 14.70 -1.88
CA LEU A 153 0.21 15.32 -1.80
C LEU A 153 0.15 16.85 -1.78
N GLY A 154 -0.81 17.45 -2.50
CA GLY A 154 -1.07 18.88 -2.44
C GLY A 154 -1.48 19.36 -1.04
N ASP A 155 -2.37 18.62 -0.37
CA ASP A 155 -2.82 18.93 1.00
C ASP A 155 -1.69 18.70 2.01
N LEU A 156 -0.92 17.62 1.86
CA LEU A 156 0.25 17.37 2.70
C LEU A 156 1.28 18.52 2.58
N ALA A 157 1.52 19.02 1.36
CA ALA A 157 2.42 20.14 1.15
C ALA A 157 1.88 21.43 1.77
N ALA A 158 0.57 21.68 1.69
CA ALA A 158 -0.08 22.85 2.31
C ALA A 158 -0.08 22.78 3.85
N ALA A 159 -0.03 21.61 4.44
CA ALA A 159 0.05 21.39 5.90
C ALA A 159 1.46 21.64 6.48
N GLU A 160 2.32 22.33 5.76
CA GLU A 160 3.69 22.69 6.19
C GLU A 160 4.56 21.47 6.53
N LEU A 161 4.77 20.59 5.54
CA LEU A 161 5.66 19.44 5.66
C LEU A 161 7.18 19.72 5.71
N PRO A 162 7.71 20.94 5.42
CA PRO A 162 9.15 21.17 5.39
C PRO A 162 9.85 20.71 6.68
N GLY A 163 10.73 19.70 6.55
CA GLY A 163 11.48 19.13 7.67
C GLY A 163 10.72 18.11 8.51
N ARG A 164 9.52 17.69 8.09
CA ARG A 164 8.73 16.68 8.80
C ARG A 164 8.85 15.28 8.20
N THR A 165 8.74 14.28 9.06
CA THR A 165 8.63 12.87 8.68
C THR A 165 7.18 12.40 8.85
N VAL A 166 6.51 12.08 7.74
CA VAL A 166 5.11 11.63 7.72
C VAL A 166 5.05 10.13 7.47
N LEU A 167 4.47 9.39 8.42
CA LEU A 167 4.14 7.98 8.22
C LEU A 167 2.82 7.87 7.45
N VAL A 168 2.82 7.07 6.38
CA VAL A 168 1.63 6.81 5.55
C VAL A 168 1.38 5.31 5.51
N VAL A 169 0.32 4.84 6.17
CA VAL A 169 -0.06 3.42 6.16
C VAL A 169 -1.14 3.19 5.10
N CYS A 170 -0.81 2.40 4.09
CA CYS A 170 -1.64 2.23 2.90
C CYS A 170 -1.45 0.84 2.24
N HIS A 171 -1.47 0.76 0.91
CA HIS A 171 -1.56 -0.46 0.11
C HIS A 171 -0.50 -0.47 -0.99
N ASP A 172 -0.27 -1.65 -1.57
CA ASP A 172 0.73 -1.86 -2.62
C ASP A 172 0.59 -0.87 -3.79
N ALA A 173 -0.57 -0.85 -4.45
CA ALA A 173 -0.82 0.04 -5.58
C ALA A 173 -0.65 1.53 -5.21
N VAL A 174 -1.02 1.91 -3.98
CA VAL A 174 -0.87 3.28 -3.47
C VAL A 174 0.61 3.65 -3.32
N ILE A 175 1.45 2.74 -2.80
CA ILE A 175 2.90 2.97 -2.67
C ILE A 175 3.54 3.16 -4.04
N TRP A 176 3.24 2.29 -5.00
CA TRP A 176 3.75 2.41 -6.36
C TRP A 176 3.35 3.74 -7.02
N LEU A 177 2.09 4.16 -6.83
CA LEU A 177 1.59 5.38 -7.44
C LEU A 177 2.06 6.65 -6.70
N LEU A 178 2.31 6.60 -5.39
CA LEU A 178 3.02 7.68 -4.69
C LEU A 178 4.45 7.83 -5.22
N ARG A 179 5.16 6.72 -5.44
CA ARG A 179 6.47 6.75 -6.09
C ARG A 179 6.38 7.34 -7.49
N TYR A 180 5.43 6.88 -8.30
CA TYR A 180 5.20 7.39 -9.66
C TYR A 180 5.06 8.92 -9.67
N VAL A 181 4.23 9.46 -8.78
CA VAL A 181 3.97 10.90 -8.70
C VAL A 181 5.18 11.66 -8.13
N CYS A 182 5.77 11.18 -7.05
CA CYS A 182 6.85 11.87 -6.34
C CYS A 182 8.17 11.83 -7.12
N GLU A 183 8.54 10.67 -7.67
CA GLU A 183 9.79 10.53 -8.45
C GLU A 183 9.65 11.10 -9.88
N GLY A 184 8.44 11.42 -10.35
CA GLY A 184 8.19 11.86 -11.72
C GLY A 184 8.48 10.77 -12.76
N LEU A 185 8.17 9.51 -12.43
CA LEU A 185 8.41 8.37 -13.33
C LEU A 185 7.54 8.49 -14.58
N THR A 186 8.01 7.95 -15.70
CA THR A 186 7.15 7.67 -16.85
C THR A 186 6.27 6.44 -16.59
N GLU A 187 5.19 6.27 -17.35
CA GLU A 187 4.31 5.10 -17.24
C GLU A 187 5.08 3.80 -17.52
N ASP A 188 5.94 3.78 -18.53
CA ASP A 188 6.77 2.62 -18.87
C ASP A 188 7.72 2.26 -17.72
N GLN A 189 8.33 3.27 -17.06
CA GLN A 189 9.19 3.06 -15.91
C GLN A 189 8.43 2.50 -14.72
N LEU A 190 7.21 2.98 -14.47
CA LEU A 190 6.34 2.46 -13.43
C LEU A 190 5.97 1.00 -13.72
N MET A 191 5.42 0.72 -14.90
CA MET A 191 4.95 -0.63 -15.27
C MET A 191 6.09 -1.66 -15.28
N SER A 192 7.27 -1.29 -15.76
CA SER A 192 8.44 -2.16 -15.72
C SER A 192 8.81 -2.58 -14.29
N ARG A 193 8.83 -1.61 -13.36
CA ARG A 193 9.16 -1.88 -11.94
C ARG A 193 8.08 -2.72 -11.24
N VAL A 194 6.82 -2.44 -11.54
CA VAL A 194 5.68 -3.20 -10.97
C VAL A 194 5.66 -4.64 -11.46
N ALA A 195 6.12 -4.91 -12.69
CA ALA A 195 6.23 -6.26 -13.22
C ALA A 195 7.38 -7.07 -12.57
N GLU A 196 8.38 -6.41 -12.00
CA GLU A 196 9.52 -7.06 -11.37
C GLU A 196 9.23 -7.52 -9.94
N GLN A 197 8.42 -6.77 -9.19
CA GLN A 197 8.11 -7.09 -7.79
C GLN A 197 6.84 -6.41 -7.28
N SER A 198 6.19 -7.00 -6.29
CA SER A 198 5.17 -6.37 -5.45
C SER A 198 5.80 -5.76 -4.20
N VAL A 199 5.09 -4.89 -3.50
CA VAL A 199 5.53 -4.36 -2.20
C VAL A 199 5.11 -5.34 -1.10
N ARG A 200 6.05 -5.81 -0.29
CA ARG A 200 5.79 -6.80 0.78
C ARG A 200 4.97 -6.22 1.94
N ASN A 201 4.25 -7.09 2.65
CA ASN A 201 3.47 -6.66 3.82
C ASN A 201 4.36 -6.08 4.91
N ALA A 202 3.88 -5.03 5.57
CA ALA A 202 4.59 -4.25 6.59
C ALA A 202 5.97 -3.72 6.16
N SER A 203 6.29 -3.70 4.86
CA SER A 203 7.54 -3.13 4.38
C SER A 203 7.55 -1.61 4.47
N LEU A 204 8.75 -1.04 4.54
CA LEU A 204 9.03 0.38 4.56
C LEU A 204 9.54 0.86 3.19
N THR A 205 8.92 1.90 2.65
CA THR A 205 9.44 2.67 1.52
C THR A 205 9.61 4.12 1.96
N VAL A 206 10.80 4.66 1.86
CA VAL A 206 11.12 6.03 2.29
C VAL A 206 11.39 6.89 1.07
N LEU A 207 10.59 7.93 0.92
CA LEU A 207 10.81 9.01 -0.04
C LEU A 207 11.29 10.25 0.72
N ALA A 208 12.33 10.91 0.21
CA ALA A 208 12.85 12.13 0.79
C ALA A 208 12.98 13.24 -0.26
N ALA A 209 12.75 14.48 0.18
CA ALA A 209 12.97 15.68 -0.61
C ALA A 209 13.72 16.73 0.23
N GLU A 210 14.79 17.30 -0.30
CA GLU A 210 15.54 18.35 0.35
C GLU A 210 15.06 19.73 -0.13
N ASP A 211 14.75 20.62 0.82
CA ASP A 211 14.42 22.04 0.57
C ASP A 211 13.39 22.27 -0.56
N GLY A 212 12.38 21.41 -0.66
CA GLY A 212 11.36 21.48 -1.73
C GLY A 212 11.84 21.02 -3.10
N GLY A 213 13.00 20.36 -3.16
CA GLY A 213 13.52 19.72 -4.37
C GLY A 213 12.75 18.45 -4.77
N PRO A 214 13.23 17.76 -5.80
CA PRO A 214 12.59 16.52 -6.27
C PRO A 214 12.67 15.42 -5.21
N TRP A 215 11.61 14.64 -5.09
CA TRP A 215 11.57 13.47 -4.26
C TRP A 215 12.49 12.36 -4.80
N ARG A 216 13.15 11.66 -3.89
CA ARG A 216 14.01 10.50 -4.19
C ARG A 216 13.65 9.36 -3.26
N VAL A 217 13.78 8.13 -3.76
CA VAL A 217 13.68 6.92 -2.93
C VAL A 217 14.99 6.75 -2.16
N GLU A 218 14.93 6.81 -0.83
CA GLU A 218 16.05 6.44 0.05
C GLU A 218 16.04 4.95 0.36
N ARG A 219 14.87 4.36 0.53
CA ARG A 219 14.65 2.92 0.75
C ARG A 219 13.41 2.48 0.01
N PHE A 220 13.44 1.27 -0.54
CA PHE A 220 12.29 0.67 -1.16
C PHE A 220 12.08 -0.74 -0.64
N ASP A 221 10.84 -1.03 -0.22
CA ASP A 221 10.37 -2.35 0.20
C ASP A 221 11.28 -3.01 1.26
N ASP A 222 11.76 -2.22 2.23
CA ASP A 222 12.65 -2.70 3.29
C ASP A 222 11.84 -3.47 4.36
N VAL A 223 12.24 -4.69 4.62
CA VAL A 223 11.68 -5.61 5.63
C VAL A 223 12.71 -6.04 6.68
N GLY A 224 13.85 -5.35 6.77
CA GLY A 224 14.93 -5.70 7.70
C GLY A 224 14.46 -5.79 9.15
N HIS A 225 13.47 -5.01 9.54
CA HIS A 225 12.86 -5.04 10.87
C HIS A 225 12.10 -6.34 11.16
N LEU A 226 11.50 -6.99 10.15
CA LEU A 226 10.84 -8.29 10.32
C LEU A 226 11.88 -9.39 10.58
N ALA A 227 12.92 -9.44 9.77
CA ALA A 227 14.00 -10.40 9.94
C ALA A 227 14.73 -10.24 11.30
N ALA A 228 14.87 -9.00 11.79
CA ALA A 228 15.49 -8.72 13.09
C ALA A 228 14.67 -9.23 14.28
N GLN A 229 13.40 -9.55 14.11
CA GLN A 229 12.49 -10.04 15.14
C GLN A 229 11.93 -11.44 14.83
N ASP A 230 12.56 -12.17 13.90
CA ASP A 230 12.15 -13.52 13.46
C ASP A 230 10.70 -13.57 12.94
N GLU A 231 10.16 -12.44 12.45
CA GLU A 231 8.82 -12.39 11.89
C GLU A 231 8.82 -12.78 10.41
N PRO A 232 7.82 -13.53 9.94
CA PRO A 232 7.75 -13.97 8.56
C PRO A 232 7.55 -12.79 7.61
N VAL A 233 8.31 -12.78 6.53
CA VAL A 233 8.11 -11.87 5.40
C VAL A 233 7.06 -12.48 4.49
N THR A 234 5.95 -11.77 4.25
CA THR A 234 4.89 -12.21 3.36
C THR A 234 4.79 -11.30 2.16
N GLU A 235 4.65 -11.92 0.99
CA GLU A 235 4.46 -11.25 -0.27
C GLU A 235 3.19 -11.79 -0.92
N HIS A 236 2.28 -10.90 -1.22
CA HIS A 236 1.05 -11.24 -1.89
C HIS A 236 0.85 -10.22 -3.01
N PRO A 237 0.92 -10.61 -4.28
CA PRO A 237 0.58 -9.73 -5.38
C PRO A 237 -0.83 -9.19 -5.18
N GLY A 238 -1.05 -7.93 -5.55
CA GLY A 238 -2.36 -7.30 -5.46
C GLY A 238 -3.41 -8.08 -6.24
N GLN A 239 -4.67 -8.07 -5.79
CA GLN A 239 -5.75 -8.76 -6.49
C GLN A 239 -5.85 -8.28 -7.95
N GLY A 240 -5.80 -9.21 -8.89
CA GLY A 240 -5.99 -8.90 -10.32
C GLY A 240 -4.81 -8.22 -11.01
N ASP A 241 -3.61 -8.41 -10.54
CA ASP A 241 -2.40 -7.72 -11.00
C ASP A 241 -1.45 -8.57 -11.88
N GLU A 242 -1.90 -9.70 -12.43
CA GLU A 242 -1.19 -10.40 -13.49
C GLU A 242 -1.71 -10.02 -14.88
#